data_1262c7600935ab7287091db6d3755275
#
_entry.id   1262c7600935ab7287091db6d3755275
#
_cell.length_a   1.000
_cell.length_b   1.000
_cell.length_c   1.000
_cell.angle_alpha   90.00
_cell.angle_beta   90.00
_cell.angle_gamma   90.00
#
_symmetry.space_group_name_H-M   'P 1'
#
loop_
_entity.id
_entity.type
_entity.pdbx_description
1 polymer ?
#
loop_
_entity_poly.entity_id
_entity_poly.type
_entity_poly.pdbx_seq_one_letter_code
_entity_poly.pdbx_strand_id
1 'polypeptide(L)'
;MNKSLKGKYRPRNPKKYKGNPMMIEYRSSWELKFMRYCDLNESIEEWQSEEKVVWYTSPVDKKKHRYFPDFIIKYERKDGIMVTEMIEVKPASQVKMPPQNPKRRTKSWVYQVKTWMVNQAKWAAATEYCEDRGWSFRIITERELGI
;
A
#
# COMPACT_ATOMS: atom_id res chain seq x y z
N MET A 1 -6.83 4.40 -11.70
CA MET A 1 -5.37 4.29 -11.56
C MET A 1 -4.74 4.00 -12.91
N ASN A 2 -3.73 4.77 -13.32
CA ASN A 2 -3.07 4.57 -14.62
C ASN A 2 -2.04 3.45 -14.52
N LYS A 3 -2.45 2.24 -14.89
CA LYS A 3 -1.59 1.04 -14.81
C LYS A 3 -0.50 1.00 -15.89
N SER A 4 -0.58 1.84 -16.93
CA SER A 4 0.43 1.87 -17.98
C SER A 4 1.61 2.77 -17.63
N LEU A 5 1.47 3.64 -16.62
CA LEU A 5 2.53 4.52 -16.18
C LEU A 5 3.46 3.78 -15.23
N LYS A 6 4.60 3.34 -15.76
CA LYS A 6 5.63 2.64 -14.99
C LYS A 6 6.96 3.33 -15.19
N GLY A 7 7.82 3.29 -14.19
CA GLY A 7 9.15 3.85 -14.32
C GLY A 7 9.95 3.73 -13.04
N LYS A 8 11.16 4.28 -13.09
CA LYS A 8 12.04 4.34 -11.93
C LYS A 8 11.98 5.73 -11.33
N TYR A 9 11.85 5.78 -10.01
CA TYR A 9 11.86 7.04 -9.28
C TYR A 9 13.27 7.37 -8.81
N ARG A 10 13.74 8.57 -9.13
CA ARG A 10 15.04 9.08 -8.67
C ARG A 10 14.78 10.09 -7.56
N PRO A 11 15.06 9.74 -6.29
CA PRO A 11 14.78 10.66 -5.19
C PRO A 11 15.72 11.87 -5.21
N ARG A 12 15.17 13.03 -4.85
CA ARG A 12 15.96 14.24 -4.62
C ARG A 12 16.68 14.18 -3.28
N ASN A 13 16.12 13.44 -2.33
CA ASN A 13 16.67 13.27 -0.98
C ASN A 13 16.94 11.78 -0.73
N PRO A 14 17.95 11.20 -1.41
CA PRO A 14 18.16 9.76 -1.35
C PRO A 14 18.48 9.22 0.05
N LYS A 15 18.96 10.07 0.95
CA LYS A 15 19.26 9.67 2.34
C LYS A 15 18.00 9.35 3.14
N LYS A 16 16.83 9.85 2.72
CA LYS A 16 15.55 9.53 3.35
C LYS A 16 15.05 8.13 2.99
N TYR A 17 15.48 7.61 1.85
CA TYR A 17 15.00 6.32 1.38
C TYR A 17 15.70 5.18 2.12
N LYS A 18 14.92 4.31 2.75
CA LYS A 18 15.42 3.14 3.47
C LYS A 18 15.45 1.94 2.54
N GLY A 19 16.55 1.76 1.85
CA GLY A 19 16.76 0.72 0.85
C GLY A 19 17.72 1.24 -0.21
N ASN A 20 17.70 0.63 -1.39
CA ASN A 20 18.53 1.08 -2.49
C ASN A 20 17.81 2.18 -3.29
N PRO A 21 18.24 3.46 -3.18
CA PRO A 21 17.56 4.56 -3.86
C PRO A 21 17.68 4.51 -5.39
N MET A 22 18.53 3.65 -5.92
CA MET A 22 18.69 3.45 -7.36
C MET A 22 17.70 2.42 -7.93
N MET A 23 16.94 1.73 -7.05
CA MET A 23 16.08 0.62 -7.43
C MET A 23 14.62 0.85 -7.06
N ILE A 24 14.19 2.11 -7.04
CA ILE A 24 12.80 2.46 -6.71
C ILE A 24 11.96 2.45 -7.98
N GLU A 25 10.91 1.64 -8.00
CA GLU A 25 10.01 1.55 -9.15
C GLU A 25 8.59 1.94 -8.76
N TYR A 26 7.94 2.76 -9.62
CA TYR A 26 6.52 3.01 -9.50
C TYR A 26 5.78 2.29 -10.62
N ARG A 27 4.60 1.78 -10.30
CA ARG A 27 3.75 1.02 -11.23
C ARG A 27 2.47 1.74 -11.59
N SER A 28 2.27 2.94 -11.05
CA SER A 28 1.11 3.77 -11.33
C SER A 28 1.44 5.23 -11.06
N SER A 29 0.62 6.12 -11.61
CA SER A 29 0.74 7.56 -11.36
C SER A 29 0.48 7.90 -9.89
N TRP A 30 -0.38 7.12 -9.22
CA TRP A 30 -0.69 7.34 -7.81
C TRP A 30 0.51 7.01 -6.92
N GLU A 31 1.19 5.91 -7.21
CA GLU A 31 2.42 5.56 -6.51
C GLU A 31 3.50 6.62 -6.70
N LEU A 32 3.67 7.10 -7.94
CA LEU A 32 4.62 8.17 -8.22
C LEU A 32 4.31 9.43 -7.42
N LYS A 33 3.03 9.80 -7.35
CA LYS A 33 2.60 10.97 -6.58
C LYS A 33 2.94 10.81 -5.09
N PHE A 34 2.70 9.62 -4.54
CA PHE A 34 3.00 9.35 -3.14
C PHE A 34 4.52 9.34 -2.88
N MET A 35 5.31 8.80 -3.81
CA MET A 35 6.77 8.82 -3.70
C MET A 35 7.32 10.24 -3.65
N ARG A 36 6.80 11.13 -4.49
CA ARG A 36 7.16 12.54 -4.47
C ARG A 36 6.80 13.18 -3.14
N TYR A 37 5.63 12.87 -2.62
CA TYR A 37 5.21 13.35 -1.31
C TYR A 37 6.19 12.94 -0.22
N CYS A 38 6.56 11.65 -0.17
CA CYS A 38 7.51 11.13 0.81
C CYS A 38 8.89 11.78 0.69
N ASP A 39 9.36 11.93 -0.54
CA ASP A 39 10.70 12.45 -0.82
C ASP A 39 10.82 13.93 -0.47
N LEU A 40 9.80 14.73 -0.79
CA LEU A 40 9.86 16.19 -0.69
C LEU A 40 9.28 16.76 0.60
N ASN A 41 8.52 15.98 1.36
CA ASN A 41 7.91 16.46 2.61
C ASN A 41 8.90 16.35 3.75
N GLU A 42 9.25 17.50 4.34
CA GLU A 42 10.23 17.57 5.43
C GLU A 42 9.81 16.81 6.69
N SER A 43 8.50 16.63 6.92
CA SER A 43 8.04 15.88 8.09
C SER A 43 8.22 14.37 7.94
N ILE A 44 8.45 13.87 6.74
CA ILE A 44 8.76 12.47 6.50
C ILE A 44 10.26 12.25 6.73
N GLU A 45 10.59 11.50 7.79
CA GLU A 45 11.98 11.20 8.17
C GLU A 45 12.60 10.18 7.23
N GLU A 46 11.87 9.11 6.95
CA GLU A 46 12.31 8.04 6.05
C GLU A 46 11.12 7.36 5.40
N TRP A 47 11.37 6.72 4.27
CA TRP A 47 10.34 5.98 3.56
C TRP A 47 10.97 4.83 2.76
N GLN A 48 10.16 3.83 2.44
CA GLN A 48 10.57 2.70 1.61
C GLN A 48 9.39 2.22 0.78
N SER A 49 9.69 1.61 -0.36
CA SER A 49 8.71 1.09 -1.30
C SER A 49 8.98 -0.40 -1.54
N GLU A 50 7.99 -1.25 -1.21
CA GLU A 50 8.02 -2.69 -1.45
C GLU A 50 9.27 -3.41 -0.90
N GLU A 51 9.85 -2.91 0.19
CA GLU A 51 11.06 -3.49 0.80
C GLU A 51 10.74 -4.55 1.86
N LYS A 52 9.51 -4.61 2.36
CA LYS A 52 9.09 -5.54 3.41
C LYS A 52 8.13 -6.58 2.88
N VAL A 53 8.21 -7.78 3.45
CA VAL A 53 7.33 -8.90 3.14
C VAL A 53 6.43 -9.17 4.35
N VAL A 54 5.13 -9.26 4.11
CA VAL A 54 4.15 -9.71 5.09
C VAL A 54 3.56 -11.00 4.57
N TRP A 55 3.64 -12.05 5.37
CA TRP A 55 3.05 -13.34 5.01
C TRP A 55 1.57 -13.36 5.41
N TYR A 56 0.74 -13.90 4.52
CA TYR A 56 -0.68 -14.08 4.79
C TYR A 56 -1.14 -15.41 4.21
N THR A 57 -2.26 -15.94 4.70
CA THR A 57 -2.88 -17.13 4.14
C THR A 57 -4.03 -16.70 3.24
N SER A 58 -3.96 -17.06 1.95
CA SER A 58 -5.03 -16.72 1.01
C SER A 58 -6.29 -17.54 1.32
N PRO A 59 -7.46 -16.89 1.42
CA PRO A 59 -8.72 -17.64 1.60
C PRO A 59 -9.16 -18.38 0.34
N VAL A 60 -8.55 -18.10 -0.81
CA VAL A 60 -8.90 -18.73 -2.08
C VAL A 60 -8.24 -20.10 -2.23
N ASP A 61 -6.92 -20.20 -2.03
CA ASP A 61 -6.19 -21.46 -2.20
C ASP A 61 -5.72 -22.07 -0.87
N LYS A 62 -5.96 -21.40 0.25
CA LYS A 62 -5.58 -21.85 1.60
C LYS A 62 -4.07 -21.99 1.81
N LYS A 63 -3.28 -21.35 0.97
CA LYS A 63 -1.81 -21.38 1.03
C LYS A 63 -1.25 -20.06 1.53
N LYS A 64 -0.02 -20.09 2.05
CA LYS A 64 0.70 -18.90 2.45
C LYS A 64 1.28 -18.21 1.23
N HIS A 65 1.15 -16.89 1.17
CA HIS A 65 1.67 -16.05 0.12
C HIS A 65 2.39 -14.86 0.69
N ARG A 66 3.29 -14.28 -0.12
CA ARG A 66 3.98 -13.05 0.23
C ARG A 66 3.15 -11.85 -0.20
N TYR A 67 3.05 -10.87 0.67
CA TYR A 67 2.46 -9.57 0.37
C TYR A 67 3.51 -8.50 0.57
N PHE A 68 3.72 -7.67 -0.45
CA PHE A 68 4.64 -6.55 -0.40
C PHE A 68 3.82 -5.26 -0.29
N PRO A 69 3.68 -4.69 0.93
CA PRO A 69 2.98 -3.42 1.09
C PRO A 69 3.65 -2.34 0.24
N ASP A 70 2.85 -1.42 -0.28
CA ASP A 70 3.37 -0.39 -1.20
C ASP A 70 4.44 0.47 -0.55
N PHE A 71 4.20 0.96 0.67
CA PHE A 71 5.12 1.87 1.35
C PHE A 71 5.15 1.65 2.85
N ILE A 72 6.27 2.01 3.46
CA ILE A 72 6.37 2.21 4.90
C ILE A 72 7.01 3.59 5.07
N ILE A 73 6.40 4.44 5.89
CA ILE A 73 6.87 5.78 6.15
C ILE A 73 7.10 5.98 7.65
N LYS A 74 8.05 6.84 7.99
CA LYS A 74 8.32 7.25 9.35
C LYS A 74 8.31 8.78 9.40
N TYR A 75 7.48 9.33 10.28
CA TYR A 75 7.34 10.78 10.38
C TYR A 75 7.14 11.21 11.82
N GLU A 76 7.41 12.49 12.08
CA GLU A 76 7.20 13.08 13.38
C GLU A 76 5.82 13.75 13.42
N ARG A 77 5.02 13.36 14.41
CA ARG A 77 3.73 14.00 14.66
C ARG A 77 3.95 15.40 15.26
N LYS A 78 2.88 16.20 15.29
CA LYS A 78 2.92 17.56 15.87
C LYS A 78 3.33 17.58 17.33
N ASP A 79 3.07 16.48 18.07
CA ASP A 79 3.45 16.34 19.49
C ASP A 79 4.89 15.84 19.67
N GLY A 80 5.64 15.71 18.59
CA GLY A 80 7.04 15.27 18.64
C GLY A 80 7.24 13.76 18.65
N ILE A 81 6.16 12.98 18.65
CA ILE A 81 6.24 11.52 18.66
C ILE A 81 6.50 11.01 17.24
N MET A 82 7.48 10.12 17.11
CA MET A 82 7.77 9.46 15.85
C MET A 82 6.76 8.34 15.60
N VAL A 83 6.21 8.29 14.39
CA VAL A 83 5.21 7.31 13.99
C VAL A 83 5.70 6.58 12.75
N THR A 84 5.52 5.25 12.72
CA THR A 84 5.77 4.43 11.54
C THR A 84 4.44 3.90 11.04
N GLU A 85 4.16 4.11 9.75
CA GLU A 85 2.94 3.64 9.10
C GLU A 85 3.27 2.80 7.88
N MET A 86 2.57 1.68 7.75
CA MET A 86 2.58 0.88 6.53
C MET A 86 1.41 1.34 5.67
N ILE A 87 1.66 1.60 4.39
CA ILE A 87 0.70 2.24 3.48
C ILE A 87 0.42 1.34 2.28
N GLU A 88 -0.85 1.17 1.98
CA GLU A 88 -1.33 0.57 0.74
C GLU A 88 -2.07 1.63 -0.07
N VAL A 89 -1.71 1.81 -1.33
CA VAL A 89 -2.39 2.74 -2.24
C VAL A 89 -3.39 1.94 -3.07
N LYS A 90 -4.66 2.28 -2.96
CA LYS A 90 -5.73 1.51 -3.60
C LYS A 90 -6.90 2.42 -3.98
N PRO A 91 -7.50 2.25 -5.17
CA PRO A 91 -8.74 2.98 -5.49
C PRO A 91 -9.85 2.67 -4.49
N ALA A 92 -10.59 3.69 -4.08
CA ALA A 92 -11.68 3.52 -3.11
C ALA A 92 -12.70 2.47 -3.57
N SER A 93 -12.93 2.37 -4.87
CA SER A 93 -13.84 1.37 -5.44
C SER A 93 -13.40 -0.07 -5.16
N GLN A 94 -12.08 -0.30 -4.99
CA GLN A 94 -11.52 -1.63 -4.71
C GLN A 94 -11.44 -1.94 -3.22
N VAL A 95 -11.70 -0.96 -2.37
CA VAL A 95 -11.77 -1.15 -0.92
C VAL A 95 -13.16 -1.63 -0.52
N LYS A 96 -14.16 -1.28 -1.30
CA LYS A 96 -15.55 -1.67 -1.05
C LYS A 96 -15.79 -3.15 -1.30
N MET A 97 -16.67 -3.74 -0.49
CA MET A 97 -17.17 -5.09 -0.73
C MET A 97 -17.96 -5.10 -2.04
N PRO A 98 -17.73 -6.07 -2.94
CA PRO A 98 -18.56 -6.23 -4.13
C PRO A 98 -20.02 -6.50 -3.77
N PRO A 99 -20.98 -6.25 -4.67
CA PRO A 99 -22.40 -6.54 -4.41
C PRO A 99 -22.59 -8.00 -3.98
N GLN A 100 -23.32 -8.22 -2.88
CA GLN A 100 -23.54 -9.57 -2.34
C GLN A 100 -24.58 -10.36 -3.15
N ASN A 101 -25.58 -9.65 -3.69
CA ASN A 101 -26.65 -10.26 -4.47
C ASN A 101 -26.74 -9.64 -5.85
N PRO A 102 -25.76 -9.92 -6.76
CA PRO A 102 -25.82 -9.38 -8.11
C PRO A 102 -26.94 -10.05 -8.90
N LYS A 103 -27.52 -9.35 -9.86
CA LYS A 103 -28.55 -9.92 -10.74
C LYS A 103 -28.01 -11.11 -11.53
N ARG A 104 -26.71 -11.07 -11.89
CA ARG A 104 -26.03 -12.17 -12.57
C ARG A 104 -24.66 -12.37 -11.94
N ARG A 105 -24.31 -13.63 -11.68
CA ARG A 105 -22.99 -14.00 -11.18
C ARG A 105 -22.04 -14.20 -12.36
N THR A 106 -21.52 -13.09 -12.88
CA THR A 106 -20.58 -13.09 -14.00
C THR A 106 -19.20 -13.55 -13.54
N LYS A 107 -18.34 -13.93 -14.49
CA LYS A 107 -16.93 -14.23 -14.18
C LYS A 107 -16.22 -13.01 -13.57
N SER A 108 -16.57 -11.82 -14.05
CA SER A 108 -16.02 -10.57 -13.52
C SER A 108 -16.41 -10.38 -12.06
N TRP A 109 -17.65 -10.63 -11.69
CA TRP A 109 -18.11 -10.52 -10.31
C TRP A 109 -17.39 -11.53 -9.41
N VAL A 110 -17.26 -12.79 -9.85
CA VAL A 110 -16.53 -13.82 -9.10
C VAL A 110 -15.09 -13.40 -8.87
N TYR A 111 -14.43 -12.87 -9.89
CA TYR A 111 -13.07 -12.36 -9.78
C TYR A 111 -12.98 -11.22 -8.76
N GLN A 112 -13.91 -10.28 -8.80
CA GLN A 112 -13.96 -9.17 -7.84
C GLN A 112 -14.11 -9.65 -6.40
N VAL A 113 -14.97 -10.64 -6.17
CA VAL A 113 -15.19 -11.21 -4.84
C VAL A 113 -13.90 -11.88 -4.33
N LYS A 114 -13.26 -12.70 -5.17
CA LYS A 114 -12.01 -13.38 -4.80
C LYS A 114 -10.91 -12.37 -4.51
N THR A 115 -10.77 -11.36 -5.34
CA THR A 115 -9.78 -10.29 -5.15
C THR A 115 -10.02 -9.54 -3.84
N TRP A 116 -11.29 -9.20 -3.56
CA TRP A 116 -11.66 -8.53 -2.33
C TRP A 116 -11.31 -9.39 -1.11
N MET A 117 -11.62 -10.69 -1.15
CA MET A 117 -11.31 -11.62 -0.06
C MET A 117 -9.80 -11.71 0.18
N VAL A 118 -9.01 -11.81 -0.87
CA VAL A 118 -7.55 -11.85 -0.77
C VAL A 118 -7.01 -10.55 -0.18
N ASN A 119 -7.52 -9.41 -0.63
CA ASN A 119 -7.10 -8.10 -0.10
C ASN A 119 -7.43 -7.97 1.39
N GLN A 120 -8.61 -8.43 1.81
CA GLN A 120 -8.97 -8.40 3.24
C GLN A 120 -7.99 -9.24 4.07
N ALA A 121 -7.59 -10.41 3.56
CA ALA A 121 -6.61 -11.26 4.25
C ALA A 121 -5.22 -10.61 4.30
N LYS A 122 -4.79 -9.99 3.21
CA LYS A 122 -3.52 -9.23 3.16
C LYS A 122 -3.51 -8.11 4.20
N TRP A 123 -4.58 -7.33 4.23
CA TRP A 123 -4.67 -6.14 5.10
C TRP A 123 -4.81 -6.51 6.57
N ALA A 124 -5.52 -7.62 6.87
CA ALA A 124 -5.57 -8.14 8.23
C ALA A 124 -4.18 -8.57 8.70
N ALA A 125 -3.44 -9.29 7.85
CA ALA A 125 -2.07 -9.71 8.16
C ALA A 125 -1.14 -8.50 8.32
N ALA A 126 -1.28 -7.48 7.48
CA ALA A 126 -0.51 -6.25 7.56
C ALA A 126 -0.80 -5.49 8.86
N THR A 127 -2.07 -5.43 9.27
CA THR A 127 -2.49 -4.78 10.51
C THR A 127 -1.84 -5.47 11.71
N GLU A 128 -1.89 -6.80 11.75
CA GLU A 128 -1.27 -7.59 12.83
C GLU A 128 0.25 -7.40 12.85
N TYR A 129 0.88 -7.44 11.68
CA TYR A 129 2.31 -7.20 11.55
C TYR A 129 2.70 -5.83 12.12
N CYS A 130 1.92 -4.80 11.83
CA CYS A 130 2.16 -3.46 12.33
C CYS A 130 1.93 -3.37 13.83
N GLU A 131 0.85 -3.95 14.34
CA GLU A 131 0.54 -3.93 15.78
C GLU A 131 1.68 -4.55 16.60
N ASP A 132 2.24 -5.66 16.13
CA ASP A 132 3.35 -6.33 16.80
C ASP A 132 4.60 -5.44 16.92
N ARG A 133 4.71 -4.41 16.07
CA ARG A 133 5.86 -3.49 16.02
C ARG A 133 5.55 -2.10 16.55
N GLY A 134 4.33 -1.86 17.01
CA GLY A 134 3.90 -0.54 17.43
C GLY A 134 3.70 0.41 16.25
N TRP A 135 3.44 -0.13 15.05
CA TRP A 135 3.15 0.63 13.85
C TRP A 135 1.66 0.62 13.56
N SER A 136 1.22 1.41 12.60
CA SER A 136 -0.14 1.37 12.10
C SER A 136 -0.16 1.04 10.60
N PHE A 137 -1.27 0.46 10.16
CA PHE A 137 -1.51 0.17 8.75
C PHE A 137 -2.63 1.08 8.24
N ARG A 138 -2.46 1.67 7.08
CA ARG A 138 -3.45 2.58 6.50
C ARG A 138 -3.55 2.39 4.99
N ILE A 139 -4.78 2.45 4.48
CA ILE A 139 -5.05 2.44 3.04
C ILE A 139 -5.26 3.88 2.61
N ILE A 140 -4.53 4.29 1.57
CA ILE A 140 -4.65 5.61 0.94
C ILE A 140 -5.37 5.45 -0.38
N THR A 141 -6.39 6.26 -0.60
CA THR A 141 -7.18 6.27 -1.83
C THR A 141 -6.97 7.59 -2.58
N GLU A 142 -7.69 7.77 -3.70
CA GLU A 142 -7.68 9.02 -4.43
C GLU A 142 -8.00 10.24 -3.57
N ARG A 143 -8.75 10.04 -2.49
CA ARG A 143 -9.15 11.13 -1.59
C ARG A 143 -7.95 11.76 -0.90
N GLU A 144 -7.10 10.92 -0.29
CA GLU A 144 -5.90 11.39 0.41
C GLU A 144 -4.85 11.91 -0.57
N LEU A 145 -4.83 11.37 -1.79
CA LEU A 145 -3.90 11.82 -2.83
C LEU A 145 -4.36 13.09 -3.54
N GLY A 146 -5.61 13.52 -3.33
CA GLY A 146 -6.14 14.71 -3.97
C GLY A 146 -6.39 14.55 -5.46
N ILE A 147 -6.81 13.37 -5.86
CA ILE A 147 -7.10 13.04 -7.26
C ILE A 147 -8.60 12.96 -7.50
#